data_cb7bbe47fb232c53c1e490c874cd17d1
#
_entry.id   cb7bbe47fb232c53c1e490c874cd17d1
#
_cell.length_a   1.000
_cell.length_b   1.000
_cell.length_c   1.000
_cell.angle_alpha   90.00
_cell.angle_beta   90.00
_cell.angle_gamma   90.00
#
_symmetry.space_group_name_H-M   'P 1'
#
loop_
_entity.id
_entity.type
_entity.pdbx_description
1 polymer ?
#
loop_
_entity_poly.entity_id
_entity_poly.type
_entity_poly.pdbx_seq_one_letter_code
_entity_poly.pdbx_strand_id
1 'polypeptide(L)'
;MRGRFATAAALSFLGASQVLAQSDAQAWAPAAVRNNTFNATYGALDDAQARQILKRAGVPGDQAEAVLVALDFERSNWAGSSTRLDPFYQDVPSHAGLAAGVPLKVEPVSNASLYTLPPGVSLSRILFTTETLNGTVTPASAFVLWPYLPRSFDSLTLYSNHTNGTSRPQPVIGWGHGTSGWSGECGPSHIRNLWYQFSAPYTMALQGYVVVAPDYAGLGLDHDSNGAFIAHQFGANPASGGDILYAVEAAQKAWPARLSREFVIMGHSQGGGAAWGAAEQLASHPVEGYLGTVAGSPLTSLPDNANFAQEVAPTILGEWLARFSTAIRSVFPEFQASDWLTEQGVNFTNANQELQGCQSVALELIVGYNLSRPDWNETWYLDAYDGLTRSGGKAFAGPMLVLQGMADGSVPLPLVTASVDATCAVLPDSQLEYAMFDGVGHVPVLYAGQQVWLDWIAGRFKGVEVAKGCKHTLYSPQLDVSDFQGDSRYTLQYAEYSYEVA
;
A
#
# COMPACT_ATOMS: atom_id res chain seq x y z
N MET A 1 -17.13 -38.12 -3.00
CA MET A 1 -15.71 -37.81 -2.86
C MET A 1 -15.57 -36.37 -2.40
N ARG A 2 -15.94 -36.10 -1.15
CA ARG A 2 -15.83 -34.76 -0.52
C ARG A 2 -15.23 -34.99 0.87
N GLY A 3 -13.90 -34.95 0.99
CA GLY A 3 -13.36 -35.19 2.32
C GLY A 3 -11.84 -35.40 2.44
N ARG A 4 -11.01 -34.82 1.58
CA ARG A 4 -9.56 -34.91 1.76
C ARG A 4 -8.74 -33.64 1.44
N PHE A 5 -9.37 -32.53 1.07
CA PHE A 5 -8.65 -31.27 0.79
C PHE A 5 -8.64 -30.29 1.95
N ALA A 6 -9.51 -30.45 2.96
CA ALA A 6 -9.59 -29.52 4.08
C ALA A 6 -8.49 -29.69 5.15
N THR A 7 -7.85 -30.87 5.23
CA THR A 7 -6.89 -31.18 6.31
C THR A 7 -5.44 -30.75 6.03
N ALA A 8 -5.04 -30.59 4.78
CA ALA A 8 -3.66 -30.17 4.45
C ALA A 8 -3.46 -28.66 4.53
N ALA A 9 -4.49 -27.87 4.18
CA ALA A 9 -4.42 -26.42 4.29
C ALA A 9 -4.46 -25.91 5.74
N ALA A 10 -5.20 -26.59 6.64
CA ALA A 10 -5.28 -26.20 8.05
C ALA A 10 -3.96 -26.43 8.81
N LEU A 11 -3.16 -27.41 8.42
CA LEU A 11 -1.89 -27.71 9.08
C LEU A 11 -0.77 -26.70 8.72
N SER A 12 -0.76 -26.17 7.51
CA SER A 12 0.19 -25.12 7.11
C SER A 12 -0.14 -23.74 7.72
N PHE A 13 -1.41 -23.45 7.97
CA PHE A 13 -1.85 -22.21 8.62
C PHE A 13 -1.59 -22.20 10.13
N LEU A 14 -1.73 -23.33 10.80
CA LEU A 14 -1.36 -23.43 12.21
C LEU A 14 0.15 -23.20 12.43
N GLY A 15 0.98 -23.59 11.46
CA GLY A 15 2.41 -23.30 11.45
C GLY A 15 2.70 -21.80 11.27
N ALA A 16 2.01 -21.12 10.38
CA ALA A 16 2.19 -19.68 10.14
C ALA A 16 1.69 -18.83 11.32
N SER A 17 0.55 -19.18 11.91
CA SER A 17 0.02 -18.50 13.10
C SER A 17 0.90 -18.73 14.33
N GLN A 18 1.50 -19.89 14.48
CA GLN A 18 2.44 -20.18 15.57
C GLN A 18 3.80 -19.51 15.35
N VAL A 19 4.25 -19.35 14.10
CA VAL A 19 5.48 -18.62 13.78
C VAL A 19 5.31 -17.14 14.04
N LEU A 20 4.17 -16.53 13.66
CA LEU A 20 3.87 -15.14 13.99
C LEU A 20 3.76 -14.93 15.51
N ALA A 21 3.04 -15.78 16.23
CA ALA A 21 2.89 -15.67 17.67
C ALA A 21 4.18 -15.98 18.46
N GLN A 22 5.07 -16.82 17.94
CA GLN A 22 6.36 -17.10 18.57
C GLN A 22 7.43 -16.06 18.26
N SER A 23 7.40 -15.42 17.07
CA SER A 23 8.31 -14.34 16.74
C SER A 23 7.99 -13.08 17.57
N ASP A 24 6.72 -12.79 17.76
CA ASP A 24 6.27 -11.59 18.49
C ASP A 24 6.66 -11.64 19.98
N ALA A 25 6.59 -12.80 20.62
CA ALA A 25 6.97 -12.95 22.03
C ALA A 25 8.50 -12.86 22.30
N GLN A 26 9.34 -13.03 21.29
CA GLN A 26 10.81 -12.96 21.41
C GLN A 26 11.41 -11.62 20.97
N ALA A 27 10.62 -10.75 20.37
CA ALA A 27 11.12 -9.60 19.61
C ALA A 27 11.36 -8.33 20.45
N TRP A 28 10.91 -8.28 21.69
CA TRP A 28 10.91 -7.03 22.45
C TRP A 28 12.18 -6.81 23.26
N ALA A 29 13.11 -6.03 22.69
CA ALA A 29 14.23 -5.47 23.42
C ALA A 29 14.12 -3.94 23.41
N PRO A 30 13.35 -3.33 24.32
CA PRO A 30 13.09 -1.88 24.34
C PRO A 30 14.36 -1.03 24.25
N ALA A 31 15.45 -1.52 24.83
CA ALA A 31 16.74 -0.84 24.81
C ALA A 31 17.37 -0.80 23.40
N ALA A 32 17.22 -1.83 22.58
CA ALA A 32 17.81 -1.87 21.24
C ALA A 32 17.12 -0.86 20.31
N VAL A 33 15.80 -0.77 20.34
CA VAL A 33 15.05 0.19 19.52
C VAL A 33 15.26 1.62 20.02
N ARG A 34 15.27 1.84 21.34
CA ARG A 34 15.50 3.17 21.93
C ARG A 34 16.92 3.70 21.74
N ASN A 35 17.86 2.83 21.49
CA ASN A 35 19.22 3.19 21.09
C ASN A 35 19.37 3.42 19.58
N ASN A 36 18.28 3.43 18.83
CA ASN A 36 18.30 3.79 17.41
C ASN A 36 18.87 5.20 17.27
N THR A 37 19.98 5.31 16.51
CA THR A 37 20.76 6.54 16.40
C THR A 37 20.22 7.51 15.34
N PHE A 38 19.10 7.23 14.72
CA PHE A 38 18.46 8.19 13.83
C PHE A 38 17.91 9.36 14.65
N ASN A 39 18.46 10.55 14.44
CA ASN A 39 17.96 11.80 15.01
C ASN A 39 16.67 12.20 14.32
N ALA A 40 15.58 11.47 14.50
CA ALA A 40 14.28 11.94 14.14
C ALA A 40 13.85 13.00 15.16
N THR A 41 13.45 14.16 14.68
CA THR A 41 12.77 15.13 15.51
C THR A 41 11.36 14.59 15.70
N TYR A 42 11.14 13.94 16.81
CA TYR A 42 9.85 13.36 17.13
C TYR A 42 8.76 14.43 17.16
N GLY A 43 7.56 14.03 16.85
CA GLY A 43 6.45 14.93 16.70
C GLY A 43 5.94 15.55 18.00
N ALA A 44 4.75 16.09 17.92
CA ALA A 44 4.12 16.86 18.99
C ALA A 44 3.80 16.08 20.29
N LEU A 45 3.87 14.74 20.28
CA LEU A 45 3.59 13.88 21.45
C LEU A 45 4.89 13.41 22.08
N ASP A 46 5.07 13.71 23.35
CA ASP A 46 6.13 13.11 24.17
C ASP A 46 5.69 11.76 24.79
N ASP A 47 6.63 11.03 25.39
CA ASP A 47 6.38 9.74 26.04
C ASP A 47 5.33 9.83 27.16
N ALA A 48 5.28 10.93 27.90
CA ALA A 48 4.33 11.08 29.00
C ALA A 48 2.91 11.22 28.46
N GLN A 49 2.74 11.96 27.36
CA GLN A 49 1.46 12.10 26.66
C GLN A 49 1.04 10.77 26.05
N ALA A 50 1.96 10.04 25.37
CA ALA A 50 1.69 8.73 24.81
C ALA A 50 1.24 7.73 25.89
N ARG A 51 1.94 7.67 27.05
CA ARG A 51 1.54 6.85 28.20
C ARG A 51 0.16 7.23 28.74
N GLN A 52 -0.19 8.50 28.74
CA GLN A 52 -1.50 8.97 29.20
C GLN A 52 -2.61 8.52 28.23
N ILE A 53 -2.37 8.54 26.93
CA ILE A 53 -3.30 8.03 25.91
C ILE A 53 -3.53 6.53 26.13
N LEU A 54 -2.47 5.74 26.23
CA LEU A 54 -2.54 4.28 26.43
C LEU A 54 -3.25 3.91 27.74
N LYS A 55 -2.94 4.62 28.83
CA LYS A 55 -3.62 4.43 30.12
C LYS A 55 -5.12 4.73 30.02
N ARG A 56 -5.50 5.79 29.34
CA ARG A 56 -6.90 6.19 29.13
C ARG A 56 -7.66 5.17 28.28
N ALA A 57 -6.99 4.56 27.32
CA ALA A 57 -7.53 3.49 26.50
C ALA A 57 -7.63 2.13 27.22
N GLY A 58 -7.08 2.00 28.44
CA GLY A 58 -7.10 0.77 29.20
C GLY A 58 -6.06 -0.26 28.73
N VAL A 59 -4.98 0.17 28.07
CA VAL A 59 -3.88 -0.70 27.64
C VAL A 59 -3.09 -1.17 28.88
N PRO A 60 -2.87 -2.49 29.07
CA PRO A 60 -2.04 -3.02 30.16
C PRO A 60 -0.61 -2.45 30.15
N GLY A 61 0.01 -2.35 31.34
CA GLY A 61 1.28 -1.64 31.47
C GLY A 61 2.44 -2.23 30.67
N ASP A 62 2.55 -3.55 30.63
CA ASP A 62 3.55 -4.28 29.83
C ASP A 62 3.33 -4.06 28.32
N GLN A 63 2.10 -4.15 27.88
CA GLN A 63 1.74 -3.85 26.49
C GLN A 63 1.94 -2.36 26.17
N ALA A 64 1.64 -1.45 27.09
CA ALA A 64 1.90 -0.03 26.86
C ALA A 64 3.39 0.26 26.62
N GLU A 65 4.31 -0.45 27.32
CA GLU A 65 5.75 -0.35 27.03
C GLU A 65 6.08 -0.89 25.62
N ALA A 66 5.46 -1.99 25.23
CA ALA A 66 5.65 -2.55 23.88
C ALA A 66 5.17 -1.58 22.79
N VAL A 67 3.99 -1.01 22.96
CA VAL A 67 3.46 0.02 22.04
C VAL A 67 4.39 1.25 21.95
N LEU A 68 4.98 1.68 23.07
CA LEU A 68 5.93 2.80 23.06
C LEU A 68 7.20 2.46 22.28
N VAL A 69 7.68 1.22 22.39
CA VAL A 69 8.82 0.75 21.58
C VAL A 69 8.48 0.78 20.10
N ALA A 70 7.29 0.28 19.72
CA ALA A 70 6.82 0.35 18.33
C ALA A 70 6.69 1.80 17.82
N LEU A 71 6.18 2.69 18.67
CA LEU A 71 6.05 4.12 18.37
C LEU A 71 7.42 4.79 18.17
N ASP A 72 8.38 4.49 19.04
CA ASP A 72 9.76 4.99 18.88
C ASP A 72 10.42 4.45 17.60
N PHE A 73 10.15 3.18 17.25
CA PHE A 73 10.61 2.60 16.00
C PHE A 73 10.03 3.34 14.79
N GLU A 74 8.72 3.52 14.72
CA GLU A 74 8.07 4.25 13.61
C GLU A 74 8.65 5.66 13.46
N ARG A 75 8.73 6.40 14.57
CA ARG A 75 9.28 7.77 14.59
C ARG A 75 10.74 7.82 14.17
N SER A 76 11.54 6.83 14.53
CA SER A 76 12.94 6.75 14.11
C SER A 76 13.11 6.54 12.60
N ASN A 77 12.07 6.05 11.94
CA ASN A 77 12.02 5.87 10.49
C ASN A 77 11.39 7.04 9.73
N TRP A 78 10.99 8.12 10.40
CA TRP A 78 10.53 9.31 9.68
C TRP A 78 11.66 10.02 8.94
N ALA A 79 11.34 10.54 7.78
CA ALA A 79 12.23 11.37 6.98
C ALA A 79 12.19 12.84 7.46
N GLY A 80 12.65 13.07 8.67
CA GLY A 80 12.64 14.39 9.32
C GLY A 80 11.66 14.46 10.49
N SER A 81 11.00 15.61 10.67
CA SER A 81 10.00 15.82 11.72
C SER A 81 8.63 15.26 11.32
N SER A 82 7.73 15.11 12.30
CA SER A 82 6.32 14.80 12.09
C SER A 82 5.72 15.57 10.91
N THR A 83 4.84 14.94 10.15
CA THR A 83 4.08 15.59 9.05
C THR A 83 3.36 16.85 9.54
N ARG A 84 2.98 16.89 10.82
CA ARG A 84 2.35 18.06 11.45
C ARG A 84 3.30 19.23 11.71
N LEU A 85 4.60 19.04 11.54
CA LEU A 85 5.65 20.05 11.72
C LEU A 85 6.43 20.32 10.43
N ASP A 86 6.37 19.42 9.45
CA ASP A 86 7.03 19.61 8.14
C ASP A 86 6.20 20.58 7.29
N PRO A 87 6.78 21.75 6.90
CA PRO A 87 6.11 22.73 6.05
C PRO A 87 5.64 22.15 4.71
N PHE A 88 6.24 21.03 4.25
CA PHE A 88 5.79 20.39 3.03
C PHE A 88 4.33 19.94 3.15
N TYR A 89 3.94 19.32 4.26
CA TYR A 89 2.59 18.82 4.50
C TYR A 89 1.67 19.87 5.14
N GLN A 90 2.22 20.87 5.85
CA GLN A 90 1.42 21.87 6.56
C GLN A 90 0.97 23.03 5.67
N ASP A 91 1.83 23.48 4.76
CA ASP A 91 1.51 24.59 3.85
C ASP A 91 0.75 24.07 2.63
N VAL A 92 -0.50 23.65 2.82
CA VAL A 92 -1.36 23.08 1.77
C VAL A 92 -2.00 24.20 0.97
N PRO A 93 -1.74 24.32 -0.35
CA PRO A 93 -2.41 25.28 -1.18
C PRO A 93 -3.92 24.98 -1.32
N SER A 94 -4.72 26.01 -1.53
CA SER A 94 -6.16 25.83 -1.80
C SER A 94 -6.37 25.01 -3.08
N HIS A 95 -7.27 24.05 -3.01
CA HIS A 95 -7.66 23.19 -4.13
C HIS A 95 -9.09 23.50 -4.62
N ALA A 96 -9.74 24.55 -4.08
CA ALA A 96 -11.11 24.89 -4.42
C ALA A 96 -11.28 25.14 -5.92
N GLY A 97 -12.22 24.43 -6.54
CA GLY A 97 -12.54 24.55 -7.97
C GLY A 97 -11.52 23.89 -8.92
N LEU A 98 -10.53 23.18 -8.40
CA LEU A 98 -9.61 22.40 -9.22
C LEU A 98 -10.19 21.01 -9.51
N ALA A 99 -9.82 20.46 -10.68
CA ALA A 99 -10.05 19.06 -10.98
C ALA A 99 -8.97 18.20 -10.28
N ALA A 100 -9.17 16.88 -10.21
CA ALA A 100 -8.13 15.96 -9.79
C ALA A 100 -6.94 15.94 -10.79
N GLY A 101 -5.77 15.46 -10.33
CA GLY A 101 -4.55 15.39 -11.14
C GLY A 101 -3.85 16.74 -11.36
N VAL A 102 -4.08 17.74 -10.51
CA VAL A 102 -3.40 19.05 -10.57
C VAL A 102 -2.31 19.10 -9.52
N PRO A 103 -1.04 19.42 -9.88
CA PRO A 103 0.01 19.62 -8.89
C PRO A 103 -0.27 20.92 -8.10
N LEU A 104 -0.29 20.80 -6.77
CA LEU A 104 -0.52 21.92 -5.86
C LEU A 104 0.80 22.53 -5.35
N LYS A 105 1.75 21.66 -5.02
CA LYS A 105 3.06 22.04 -4.48
C LYS A 105 4.11 21.05 -4.99
N VAL A 106 5.24 21.54 -5.42
CA VAL A 106 6.33 20.71 -5.94
C VAL A 106 7.59 21.01 -5.14
N GLU A 107 8.17 20.00 -4.52
CA GLU A 107 9.52 20.00 -3.98
C GLU A 107 10.44 19.27 -4.99
N PRO A 108 11.17 20.01 -5.85
CA PRO A 108 11.83 19.40 -7.00
C PRO A 108 12.99 18.49 -6.61
N VAL A 109 13.61 18.72 -5.46
CA VAL A 109 14.67 17.88 -4.89
C VAL A 109 14.52 17.87 -3.38
N SER A 110 14.18 16.72 -2.84
CA SER A 110 14.10 16.51 -1.40
C SER A 110 15.50 16.33 -0.81
N ASN A 111 15.65 16.67 0.47
CA ASN A 111 16.93 16.50 1.18
C ASN A 111 17.24 15.01 1.35
N ALA A 112 18.14 14.47 0.52
CA ALA A 112 18.50 13.07 0.51
C ALA A 112 19.09 12.56 1.84
N SER A 113 19.61 13.45 2.71
CA SER A 113 20.14 13.06 4.02
C SER A 113 19.05 12.59 5.01
N LEU A 114 17.79 12.90 4.72
CA LEU A 114 16.63 12.45 5.51
C LEU A 114 16.16 11.06 5.11
N TYR A 115 16.62 10.52 3.98
CA TYR A 115 16.16 9.27 3.39
C TYR A 115 17.30 8.25 3.26
N THR A 116 16.93 6.99 3.22
CA THR A 116 17.84 5.87 2.92
C THR A 116 17.72 5.47 1.45
N LEU A 117 18.06 6.40 0.56
CA LEU A 117 17.99 6.17 -0.88
C LEU A 117 19.21 5.37 -1.38
N PRO A 118 19.02 4.47 -2.34
CA PRO A 118 20.16 3.83 -3.00
C PRO A 118 20.96 4.86 -3.83
N PRO A 119 22.29 4.71 -3.93
CA PRO A 119 23.09 5.55 -4.80
C PRO A 119 22.56 5.56 -6.25
N GLY A 120 22.58 6.73 -6.89
CA GLY A 120 22.07 6.88 -8.25
C GLY A 120 20.55 7.09 -8.34
N VAL A 121 19.86 7.31 -7.22
CA VAL A 121 18.45 7.69 -7.18
C VAL A 121 18.30 9.06 -6.51
N SER A 122 17.47 9.92 -7.09
CA SER A 122 17.06 11.22 -6.52
C SER A 122 15.57 11.17 -6.18
N LEU A 123 15.16 12.06 -5.27
CA LEU A 123 13.78 12.12 -4.75
C LEU A 123 13.21 13.52 -4.92
N SER A 124 11.95 13.59 -5.31
CA SER A 124 11.07 14.76 -5.24
C SER A 124 9.80 14.42 -4.47
N ARG A 125 9.13 15.44 -3.92
CA ARG A 125 7.79 15.30 -3.34
C ARG A 125 6.82 16.24 -4.04
N ILE A 126 5.55 15.84 -4.15
CA ILE A 126 4.48 16.66 -4.69
C ILE A 126 3.23 16.58 -3.80
N LEU A 127 2.53 17.71 -3.64
CA LEU A 127 1.14 17.71 -3.26
C LEU A 127 0.30 17.89 -4.53
N PHE A 128 -0.77 17.15 -4.63
CA PHE A 128 -1.63 17.11 -5.81
C PHE A 128 -3.10 16.95 -5.41
N THR A 129 -4.01 17.18 -6.34
CA THR A 129 -5.42 16.91 -6.14
C THR A 129 -5.78 15.52 -6.60
N THR A 130 -6.56 14.80 -5.79
CA THR A 130 -7.16 13.51 -6.08
C THR A 130 -8.65 13.52 -5.77
N GLU A 131 -9.30 12.36 -5.83
CA GLU A 131 -10.72 12.22 -5.51
C GLU A 131 -10.95 11.10 -4.51
N THR A 132 -11.82 11.35 -3.55
CA THR A 132 -12.36 10.33 -2.66
C THR A 132 -13.35 9.41 -3.39
N LEU A 133 -13.76 8.32 -2.77
CA LEU A 133 -14.70 7.34 -3.35
C LEU A 133 -16.04 7.96 -3.83
N ASN A 134 -16.47 9.06 -3.19
CA ASN A 134 -17.68 9.78 -3.58
C ASN A 134 -17.44 10.93 -4.58
N GLY A 135 -16.24 11.04 -5.16
CA GLY A 135 -15.88 12.05 -6.16
C GLY A 135 -15.57 13.44 -5.58
N THR A 136 -15.36 13.55 -4.27
CA THR A 136 -14.92 14.82 -3.68
C THR A 136 -13.43 15.02 -3.95
N VAL A 137 -13.10 16.15 -4.60
CA VAL A 137 -11.68 16.52 -4.81
C VAL A 137 -11.03 16.86 -3.49
N THR A 138 -9.88 16.28 -3.22
CA THR A 138 -9.11 16.46 -1.99
C THR A 138 -7.61 16.50 -2.30
N PRO A 139 -6.76 17.16 -1.49
CA PRO A 139 -5.32 17.09 -1.67
C PRO A 139 -4.75 15.78 -1.14
N ALA A 140 -3.67 15.32 -1.76
CA ALA A 140 -2.85 14.19 -1.32
C ALA A 140 -1.36 14.48 -1.56
N SER A 141 -0.49 13.67 -0.96
CA SER A 141 0.95 13.72 -1.16
C SER A 141 1.46 12.52 -1.96
N ALA A 142 2.60 12.71 -2.62
CA ALA A 142 3.31 11.66 -3.33
C ALA A 142 4.82 11.92 -3.34
N PHE A 143 5.59 10.85 -3.55
CA PHE A 143 7.00 10.96 -3.90
C PHE A 143 7.26 10.59 -5.35
N VAL A 144 8.37 11.12 -5.89
CA VAL A 144 8.84 10.78 -7.24
C VAL A 144 10.32 10.39 -7.16
N LEU A 145 10.64 9.16 -7.57
CA LEU A 145 12.02 8.69 -7.67
C LEU A 145 12.55 8.89 -9.09
N TRP A 146 13.75 9.43 -9.17
CA TRP A 146 14.43 9.72 -10.42
C TRP A 146 15.65 8.83 -10.57
N PRO A 147 15.76 8.03 -11.65
CA PRO A 147 16.94 7.27 -11.95
C PRO A 147 18.08 8.19 -12.42
N TYR A 148 19.34 7.86 -12.09
CA TYR A 148 20.49 8.57 -12.63
C TYR A 148 20.56 8.45 -14.16
N LEU A 149 20.29 7.27 -14.68
CA LEU A 149 20.26 7.00 -16.12
C LEU A 149 18.89 6.41 -16.49
N PRO A 150 17.96 7.22 -17.03
CA PRO A 150 16.67 6.72 -17.47
C PRO A 150 16.79 5.75 -18.65
N ARG A 151 15.91 4.74 -18.69
CA ARG A 151 15.72 3.90 -19.89
C ARG A 151 15.23 4.74 -21.04
N SER A 152 15.56 4.29 -22.24
CA SER A 152 15.07 4.86 -23.50
C SER A 152 14.27 3.81 -24.26
N PHE A 153 13.11 4.20 -24.75
CA PHE A 153 12.28 3.39 -25.63
C PHE A 153 11.83 4.28 -26.80
N ASP A 154 11.80 3.74 -28.02
CA ASP A 154 11.46 4.51 -29.21
C ASP A 154 9.98 4.93 -29.25
N SER A 155 9.13 4.25 -28.48
CA SER A 155 7.70 4.52 -28.34
C SER A 155 7.36 5.72 -27.47
N LEU A 156 8.32 6.22 -26.66
CA LEU A 156 8.04 7.27 -25.68
C LEU A 156 7.88 8.64 -26.33
N THR A 157 6.88 9.38 -25.88
CA THR A 157 6.63 10.77 -26.23
C THR A 157 6.68 11.65 -24.98
N LEU A 158 7.12 12.90 -25.09
CA LEU A 158 7.04 13.86 -23.99
C LEU A 158 5.58 14.20 -23.68
N TYR A 159 5.28 14.39 -22.40
CA TYR A 159 3.94 14.78 -21.98
C TYR A 159 3.50 16.11 -22.64
N SER A 160 4.44 17.05 -22.81
CA SER A 160 4.20 18.28 -23.57
C SER A 160 5.21 18.47 -24.70
N ASN A 161 4.68 18.74 -25.90
CA ASN A 161 5.49 18.99 -27.10
C ASN A 161 6.05 20.43 -27.20
N HIS A 162 5.86 21.28 -26.18
CA HIS A 162 6.25 22.71 -26.19
C HIS A 162 7.70 22.95 -25.76
N THR A 163 8.57 21.95 -25.83
CA THR A 163 9.96 22.11 -25.42
C THR A 163 10.88 22.23 -26.63
N ASN A 164 11.62 23.32 -26.71
CA ASN A 164 12.74 23.50 -27.66
C ASN A 164 13.95 22.62 -27.31
N GLY A 165 13.75 21.51 -26.59
CA GLY A 165 14.78 20.77 -25.93
C GLY A 165 15.03 19.39 -26.52
N THR A 166 16.28 18.98 -26.46
CA THR A 166 16.82 17.66 -26.76
C THR A 166 16.57 16.65 -25.65
N SER A 167 15.63 16.92 -24.71
CA SER A 167 15.33 16.04 -23.59
C SER A 167 14.63 14.78 -24.07
N ARG A 168 15.17 13.62 -23.70
CA ARG A 168 14.53 12.34 -23.96
C ARG A 168 13.43 12.11 -22.93
N PRO A 169 12.23 11.64 -23.34
CA PRO A 169 11.17 11.30 -22.41
C PRO A 169 11.60 10.15 -21.50
N GLN A 170 11.28 10.28 -20.20
CA GLN A 170 11.61 9.28 -19.18
C GLN A 170 10.39 8.41 -18.90
N PRO A 171 10.51 7.07 -18.95
CA PRO A 171 9.39 6.16 -18.73
C PRO A 171 8.88 6.22 -17.29
N VAL A 172 7.56 6.27 -17.13
CA VAL A 172 6.91 6.46 -15.82
C VAL A 172 6.23 5.17 -15.36
N ILE A 173 6.45 4.82 -14.09
CA ILE A 173 5.67 3.80 -13.38
C ILE A 173 4.93 4.48 -12.23
N GLY A 174 3.59 4.38 -12.23
CA GLY A 174 2.76 4.70 -11.08
C GLY A 174 2.82 3.54 -10.08
N TRP A 175 3.25 3.78 -8.85
CA TRP A 175 3.41 2.76 -7.83
C TRP A 175 2.40 2.90 -6.70
N GLY A 176 1.60 1.86 -6.47
CA GLY A 176 0.70 1.73 -5.34
C GLY A 176 1.30 0.85 -4.24
N HIS A 177 1.56 1.42 -3.08
CA HIS A 177 2.15 0.70 -1.95
C HIS A 177 1.11 -0.15 -1.20
N GLY A 178 1.58 -1.19 -0.49
CA GLY A 178 0.76 -1.94 0.45
C GLY A 178 0.57 -1.17 1.77
N THR A 179 -0.24 -1.73 2.65
CA THR A 179 -0.65 -1.10 3.90
C THR A 179 0.52 -0.57 4.71
N SER A 180 0.50 0.73 5.02
CA SER A 180 1.48 1.40 5.88
C SER A 180 0.87 1.90 7.21
N GLY A 181 -0.44 2.02 7.26
CA GLY A 181 -1.21 2.52 8.39
C GLY A 181 -2.46 3.26 7.93
N TRP A 182 -3.04 4.08 8.81
CA TRP A 182 -4.22 4.90 8.49
C TRP A 182 -4.21 6.28 9.16
N SER A 183 -3.04 6.80 9.48
CA SER A 183 -2.82 8.16 9.99
C SER A 183 -1.88 8.96 9.09
N GLY A 184 -1.84 10.27 9.24
CA GLY A 184 -1.00 11.15 8.44
C GLY A 184 0.49 10.79 8.48
N GLU A 185 0.99 10.34 9.62
CA GLU A 185 2.41 9.96 9.77
C GLU A 185 2.80 8.70 8.96
N CYS A 186 1.82 7.97 8.43
CA CYS A 186 2.03 6.69 7.75
C CYS A 186 2.25 6.81 6.24
N GLY A 187 2.32 8.03 5.70
CA GLY A 187 2.59 8.25 4.28
C GLY A 187 4.01 7.82 3.88
N PRO A 188 4.20 6.94 2.87
CA PRO A 188 5.52 6.53 2.42
C PRO A 188 6.47 7.68 2.07
N SER A 189 5.98 8.82 1.56
CA SER A 189 6.80 10.00 1.27
C SER A 189 7.42 10.63 2.53
N HIS A 190 6.92 10.27 3.71
CA HIS A 190 7.41 10.67 5.02
C HIS A 190 8.34 9.64 5.67
N ILE A 191 8.41 8.42 5.13
CA ILE A 191 9.21 7.31 5.67
C ILE A 191 10.57 7.28 4.96
N ARG A 192 11.69 7.14 5.74
CA ARG A 192 13.07 7.18 5.21
C ARG A 192 13.33 6.22 4.06
N ASN A 193 12.79 5.02 4.16
CA ASN A 193 12.98 3.96 3.17
C ASN A 193 11.83 3.88 2.15
N LEU A 194 10.92 4.87 2.16
CA LEU A 194 9.75 4.93 1.27
C LEU A 194 8.89 3.65 1.36
N TRP A 195 8.87 3.04 2.55
CA TRP A 195 8.10 1.86 2.94
C TRP A 195 8.55 0.56 2.25
N TYR A 196 8.55 0.47 0.92
CA TYR A 196 8.79 -0.77 0.16
C TYR A 196 10.24 -0.98 -0.32
N GLN A 197 11.10 0.02 -0.28
CA GLN A 197 12.53 -0.11 -0.64
C GLN A 197 12.79 -0.90 -1.94
N PHE A 198 13.64 -1.93 -1.83
CA PHE A 198 14.09 -2.78 -2.95
C PHE A 198 13.05 -3.81 -3.39
N SER A 199 11.97 -4.03 -2.64
CA SER A 199 10.92 -4.94 -3.09
C SER A 199 10.24 -4.44 -4.37
N ALA A 200 10.11 -3.12 -4.56
CA ALA A 200 9.61 -2.55 -5.80
C ALA A 200 10.18 -1.14 -6.14
N PRO A 201 9.93 -0.05 -5.38
CA PRO A 201 10.18 1.31 -5.87
C PRO A 201 11.66 1.58 -6.17
N TYR A 202 12.59 1.16 -5.30
CA TYR A 202 14.02 1.33 -5.58
C TYR A 202 14.49 0.48 -6.74
N THR A 203 14.00 -0.75 -6.84
CA THR A 203 14.31 -1.64 -7.95
C THR A 203 13.88 -1.03 -9.28
N MET A 204 12.66 -0.50 -9.37
CA MET A 204 12.17 0.17 -10.58
C MET A 204 13.03 1.39 -10.93
N ALA A 205 13.36 2.25 -9.95
CA ALA A 205 14.20 3.42 -10.18
C ALA A 205 15.62 3.03 -10.62
N LEU A 206 16.25 2.05 -9.99
CA LEU A 206 17.56 1.53 -10.39
C LEU A 206 17.55 0.86 -11.76
N GLN A 207 16.38 0.34 -12.19
CA GLN A 207 16.16 -0.16 -13.55
C GLN A 207 15.89 0.93 -14.58
N GLY A 208 15.94 2.21 -14.18
CA GLY A 208 15.86 3.36 -15.08
C GLY A 208 14.44 3.87 -15.36
N TYR A 209 13.47 3.55 -14.53
CA TYR A 209 12.13 4.12 -14.57
C TYR A 209 11.98 5.27 -13.58
N VAL A 210 11.22 6.29 -13.93
CA VAL A 210 10.73 7.26 -12.96
C VAL A 210 9.55 6.63 -12.23
N VAL A 211 9.60 6.61 -10.89
CA VAL A 211 8.53 6.04 -10.08
C VAL A 211 7.74 7.17 -9.43
N VAL A 212 6.46 7.24 -9.70
CA VAL A 212 5.51 8.17 -9.07
C VAL A 212 4.62 7.39 -8.13
N ALA A 213 4.66 7.70 -6.85
CA ALA A 213 3.99 6.92 -5.82
C ALA A 213 3.20 7.83 -4.87
N PRO A 214 1.85 7.81 -4.93
CA PRO A 214 1.04 8.51 -3.94
C PRO A 214 1.17 7.86 -2.56
N ASP A 215 0.98 8.66 -1.52
CA ASP A 215 0.77 8.17 -0.15
C ASP A 215 -0.66 7.65 0.05
N TYR A 216 -1.55 7.87 -0.89
CA TYR A 216 -3.01 7.85 -0.86
C TYR A 216 -3.61 8.99 -0.04
N ALA A 217 -4.84 9.40 -0.37
CA ALA A 217 -5.57 10.41 0.40
C ALA A 217 -5.68 10.00 1.87
N GLY A 218 -5.37 10.93 2.78
CA GLY A 218 -5.39 10.72 4.22
C GLY A 218 -4.13 10.11 4.82
N LEU A 219 -3.11 9.77 4.00
CA LEU A 219 -1.76 9.42 4.44
C LEU A 219 -0.76 10.49 3.98
N GLY A 220 0.28 10.73 4.76
CA GLY A 220 1.19 11.87 4.57
C GLY A 220 0.48 13.19 4.87
N LEU A 221 -0.55 13.48 4.11
CA LEU A 221 -1.42 14.65 4.28
C LEU A 221 -2.81 14.20 4.72
N ASP A 222 -3.19 14.49 5.97
CA ASP A 222 -4.47 14.11 6.57
C ASP A 222 -5.43 15.29 6.84
N HIS A 223 -5.07 16.50 6.37
CA HIS A 223 -5.91 17.71 6.46
C HIS A 223 -5.78 18.55 5.20
N ASP A 224 -6.87 19.18 4.81
CA ASP A 224 -6.89 20.14 3.70
C ASP A 224 -6.42 21.54 4.14
N SER A 225 -6.40 22.50 3.19
CA SER A 225 -6.03 23.90 3.44
C SER A 225 -6.92 24.64 4.44
N ASN A 226 -8.09 24.09 4.76
CA ASN A 226 -9.03 24.64 5.75
C ASN A 226 -8.95 23.91 7.09
N GLY A 227 -8.07 22.90 7.22
CA GLY A 227 -7.95 22.05 8.40
C GLY A 227 -9.02 20.95 8.47
N ALA A 228 -9.77 20.69 7.41
CA ALA A 228 -10.72 19.58 7.38
C ALA A 228 -9.97 18.26 7.27
N PHE A 229 -10.36 17.29 8.12
CA PHE A 229 -9.74 15.97 8.15
C PHE A 229 -10.03 15.17 6.87
N ILE A 230 -9.00 14.54 6.34
CA ILE A 230 -9.06 13.65 5.18
C ILE A 230 -8.84 12.22 5.69
N ALA A 231 -9.89 11.40 5.64
CA ALA A 231 -9.80 10.00 6.06
C ALA A 231 -9.13 9.15 4.97
N HIS A 232 -8.20 8.29 5.36
CA HIS A 232 -7.71 7.25 4.47
C HIS A 232 -8.81 6.21 4.22
N GLN A 233 -9.26 6.09 2.97
CA GLN A 233 -10.30 5.16 2.54
C GLN A 233 -9.68 3.78 2.23
N PHE A 234 -9.22 3.09 3.27
CA PHE A 234 -8.55 1.79 3.14
C PHE A 234 -9.39 0.80 2.34
N GLY A 235 -8.77 0.13 1.38
CA GLY A 235 -9.42 -0.87 0.52
C GLY A 235 -10.44 -0.31 -0.47
N ALA A 236 -10.59 1.02 -0.55
CA ALA A 236 -11.34 1.65 -1.63
C ALA A 236 -10.53 1.61 -2.93
N ASN A 237 -10.49 0.44 -3.57
CA ASN A 237 -9.66 0.23 -4.76
C ASN A 237 -9.88 1.27 -5.87
N PRO A 238 -11.11 1.76 -6.16
CA PRO A 238 -11.29 2.86 -7.10
C PRO A 238 -10.64 4.18 -6.64
N ALA A 239 -10.82 4.58 -5.37
CA ALA A 239 -10.24 5.83 -4.86
C ALA A 239 -8.71 5.76 -4.84
N SER A 240 -8.14 4.70 -4.25
CA SER A 240 -6.67 4.51 -4.21
C SER A 240 -6.08 4.28 -5.62
N GLY A 241 -6.84 3.70 -6.54
CA GLY A 241 -6.48 3.61 -7.96
C GLY A 241 -6.46 4.98 -8.63
N GLY A 242 -7.45 5.83 -8.31
CA GLY A 242 -7.50 7.25 -8.68
C GLY A 242 -6.28 8.01 -8.16
N ASP A 243 -5.88 7.78 -6.90
CA ASP A 243 -4.67 8.41 -6.32
C ASP A 243 -3.43 8.10 -7.15
N ILE A 244 -3.27 6.86 -7.65
CA ILE A 244 -2.13 6.49 -8.52
C ILE A 244 -2.20 7.23 -9.85
N LEU A 245 -3.37 7.23 -10.50
CA LEU A 245 -3.56 7.88 -11.80
C LEU A 245 -3.33 9.39 -11.72
N TYR A 246 -3.93 10.04 -10.73
CA TYR A 246 -3.84 11.49 -10.54
C TYR A 246 -2.44 11.94 -10.08
N ALA A 247 -1.72 11.11 -9.30
CA ALA A 247 -0.32 11.38 -8.97
C ALA A 247 0.57 11.35 -10.23
N VAL A 248 0.38 10.35 -11.12
CA VAL A 248 1.11 10.28 -12.39
C VAL A 248 0.81 11.50 -13.25
N GLU A 249 -0.47 11.87 -13.41
CA GLU A 249 -0.88 13.04 -14.17
C GLU A 249 -0.30 14.33 -13.58
N ALA A 250 -0.35 14.49 -12.27
CA ALA A 250 0.22 15.66 -11.58
C ALA A 250 1.74 15.76 -11.76
N ALA A 251 2.45 14.62 -11.67
CA ALA A 251 3.89 14.58 -11.96
C ALA A 251 4.20 14.94 -13.41
N GLN A 252 3.44 14.41 -14.37
CA GLN A 252 3.59 14.77 -15.79
C GLN A 252 3.35 16.25 -16.05
N LYS A 253 2.36 16.85 -15.39
CA LYS A 253 2.10 18.31 -15.45
C LYS A 253 3.21 19.12 -14.77
N ALA A 254 3.79 18.64 -13.67
CA ALA A 254 4.89 19.30 -12.98
C ALA A 254 6.21 19.24 -13.76
N TRP A 255 6.46 18.16 -14.48
CA TRP A 255 7.70 17.97 -15.28
C TRP A 255 7.41 17.56 -16.74
N PRO A 256 6.65 18.38 -17.50
CA PRO A 256 6.16 18.00 -18.82
C PRO A 256 7.23 17.86 -19.90
N ALA A 257 8.42 18.44 -19.65
CA ALA A 257 9.60 18.37 -20.52
C ALA A 257 10.55 17.22 -20.17
N ARG A 258 10.22 16.40 -19.19
CA ARG A 258 11.06 15.28 -18.72
C ARG A 258 10.33 13.94 -18.77
N LEU A 259 9.08 13.91 -18.31
CA LEU A 259 8.31 12.68 -18.20
C LEU A 259 7.65 12.33 -19.52
N SER A 260 7.60 11.02 -19.81
CA SER A 260 6.83 10.51 -20.92
C SER A 260 5.32 10.61 -20.63
N ARG A 261 4.54 10.65 -21.69
CA ARG A 261 3.10 10.47 -21.64
C ARG A 261 2.76 9.03 -21.27
N GLU A 262 3.54 8.11 -21.81
CA GLU A 262 3.37 6.68 -21.62
C GLU A 262 3.74 6.27 -20.19
N PHE A 263 2.89 5.44 -19.57
CA PHE A 263 3.09 4.95 -18.22
C PHE A 263 2.49 3.55 -18.02
N VAL A 264 3.04 2.85 -17.03
CA VAL A 264 2.53 1.58 -16.49
C VAL A 264 2.15 1.80 -15.05
N ILE A 265 1.15 1.08 -14.55
CA ILE A 265 0.79 1.04 -13.14
C ILE A 265 1.30 -0.27 -12.54
N MET A 266 1.86 -0.21 -11.35
CA MET A 266 2.15 -1.39 -10.53
C MET A 266 1.75 -1.14 -9.09
N GLY A 267 1.25 -2.16 -8.40
CA GLY A 267 0.97 -2.08 -6.97
C GLY A 267 1.03 -3.44 -6.30
N HIS A 268 1.10 -3.46 -4.97
CA HIS A 268 1.17 -4.68 -4.17
C HIS A 268 0.21 -4.62 -2.98
N SER A 269 -0.41 -5.74 -2.62
CA SER A 269 -1.30 -5.84 -1.46
C SER A 269 -2.50 -4.87 -1.58
N GLN A 270 -2.70 -3.94 -0.65
CA GLN A 270 -3.63 -2.82 -0.82
C GLN A 270 -3.40 -2.11 -2.15
N GLY A 271 -2.13 -1.82 -2.48
CA GLY A 271 -1.76 -1.19 -3.75
C GLY A 271 -1.98 -2.09 -4.97
N GLY A 272 -1.96 -3.40 -4.81
CA GLY A 272 -2.33 -4.36 -5.84
C GLY A 272 -3.83 -4.24 -6.19
N GLY A 273 -4.68 -4.14 -5.16
CA GLY A 273 -6.10 -3.83 -5.32
C GLY A 273 -6.33 -2.46 -5.97
N ALA A 274 -5.59 -1.44 -5.52
CA ALA A 274 -5.63 -0.09 -6.09
C ALA A 274 -5.21 -0.08 -7.58
N ALA A 275 -4.13 -0.78 -7.95
CA ALA A 275 -3.69 -0.88 -9.34
C ALA A 275 -4.74 -1.58 -10.23
N TRP A 276 -5.39 -2.62 -9.71
CA TRP A 276 -6.50 -3.27 -10.40
C TRP A 276 -7.70 -2.32 -10.55
N GLY A 277 -8.08 -1.62 -9.46
CA GLY A 277 -9.15 -0.62 -9.48
C GLY A 277 -8.88 0.53 -10.45
N ALA A 278 -7.62 0.97 -10.58
CA ALA A 278 -7.21 1.94 -11.59
C ALA A 278 -7.44 1.42 -13.02
N ALA A 279 -7.08 0.17 -13.31
CA ALA A 279 -7.33 -0.45 -14.60
C ALA A 279 -8.84 -0.56 -14.92
N GLU A 280 -9.68 -0.83 -13.91
CA GLU A 280 -11.15 -0.84 -14.06
C GLU A 280 -11.69 0.56 -14.36
N GLN A 281 -11.21 1.62 -13.70
CA GLN A 281 -11.59 3.00 -14.00
C GLN A 281 -11.21 3.40 -15.42
N LEU A 282 -10.02 3.01 -15.86
CA LEU A 282 -9.52 3.31 -17.21
C LEU A 282 -10.34 2.64 -18.32
N ALA A 283 -11.12 1.61 -18.03
CA ALA A 283 -12.05 1.03 -19.00
C ALA A 283 -13.21 2.00 -19.36
N SER A 284 -13.64 2.81 -18.41
CA SER A 284 -14.72 3.80 -18.59
C SER A 284 -14.19 5.21 -18.83
N HIS A 285 -13.02 5.53 -18.28
CA HIS A 285 -12.36 6.84 -18.38
C HIS A 285 -10.93 6.67 -18.88
N PRO A 286 -10.73 6.41 -20.18
CA PRO A 286 -9.40 6.15 -20.75
C PRO A 286 -8.48 7.37 -20.58
N VAL A 287 -7.23 7.10 -20.16
CA VAL A 287 -6.15 8.09 -20.11
C VAL A 287 -5.13 7.76 -21.18
N GLU A 288 -4.78 8.76 -21.99
CA GLU A 288 -3.79 8.60 -23.06
C GLU A 288 -2.42 8.26 -22.45
N GLY A 289 -1.74 7.29 -23.07
CA GLY A 289 -0.41 6.85 -22.61
C GLY A 289 -0.41 5.68 -21.61
N TYR A 290 -1.56 5.24 -21.12
CA TYR A 290 -1.61 4.04 -20.30
C TYR A 290 -1.27 2.78 -21.10
N LEU A 291 -0.32 1.97 -20.56
CA LEU A 291 0.23 0.80 -21.25
C LEU A 291 -0.15 -0.55 -20.61
N GLY A 292 -0.61 -0.54 -19.37
CA GLY A 292 -0.98 -1.76 -18.64
C GLY A 292 -0.71 -1.72 -17.15
N THR A 293 -1.14 -2.77 -16.44
CA THR A 293 -1.10 -2.85 -14.98
C THR A 293 -0.45 -4.14 -14.49
N VAL A 294 0.35 -4.04 -13.42
CA VAL A 294 0.84 -5.17 -12.61
C VAL A 294 0.19 -5.09 -11.22
N ALA A 295 -0.57 -6.12 -10.85
CA ALA A 295 -1.22 -6.23 -9.55
C ALA A 295 -0.60 -7.40 -8.76
N GLY A 296 0.24 -7.08 -7.76
CA GLY A 296 0.88 -8.08 -6.91
C GLY A 296 0.04 -8.38 -5.67
N SER A 297 -0.26 -9.65 -5.39
CA SER A 297 -1.06 -10.10 -4.24
C SER A 297 -2.22 -9.16 -3.92
N PRO A 298 -3.13 -8.87 -4.90
CA PRO A 298 -4.06 -7.76 -4.80
C PRO A 298 -5.16 -8.00 -3.76
N LEU A 299 -5.37 -7.04 -2.86
CA LEU A 299 -6.51 -7.00 -1.96
C LEU A 299 -7.76 -6.60 -2.75
N THR A 300 -8.51 -7.57 -3.24
CA THR A 300 -9.65 -7.33 -4.15
C THR A 300 -10.98 -7.14 -3.44
N SER A 301 -11.16 -7.70 -2.22
CA SER A 301 -12.40 -7.64 -1.44
C SER A 301 -12.10 -7.63 0.05
N LEU A 302 -12.64 -6.64 0.76
CA LEU A 302 -12.52 -6.56 2.21
C LEU A 302 -13.33 -7.65 2.93
N PRO A 303 -14.62 -7.92 2.59
CA PRO A 303 -15.39 -8.96 3.25
C PRO A 303 -14.78 -10.35 3.12
N ASP A 304 -14.29 -10.70 1.92
CA ASP A 304 -13.71 -12.02 1.70
C ASP A 304 -12.47 -12.23 2.56
N ASN A 305 -11.63 -11.19 2.68
CA ASN A 305 -10.44 -11.23 3.53
C ASN A 305 -10.80 -11.22 5.03
N ALA A 306 -11.79 -10.43 5.47
CA ALA A 306 -12.25 -10.41 6.86
C ALA A 306 -12.85 -11.75 7.28
N ASN A 307 -13.68 -12.36 6.45
CA ASN A 307 -14.25 -13.68 6.70
C ASN A 307 -13.15 -14.76 6.79
N PHE A 308 -12.16 -14.69 5.89
CA PHE A 308 -11.00 -15.59 5.96
C PHE A 308 -10.20 -15.38 7.26
N ALA A 309 -9.92 -14.13 7.65
CA ALA A 309 -9.25 -13.83 8.91
C ALA A 309 -10.03 -14.34 10.12
N GLN A 310 -11.35 -14.24 10.11
CA GLN A 310 -12.21 -14.79 11.18
C GLN A 310 -12.04 -16.30 11.35
N GLU A 311 -11.88 -17.04 10.24
CA GLU A 311 -11.72 -18.51 10.28
C GLU A 311 -10.34 -18.96 10.74
N VAL A 312 -9.27 -18.27 10.31
CA VAL A 312 -7.90 -18.75 10.49
C VAL A 312 -7.09 -17.98 11.55
N ALA A 313 -7.42 -16.72 11.81
CA ALA A 313 -6.69 -15.84 12.72
C ALA A 313 -7.61 -14.79 13.36
N PRO A 314 -8.57 -15.19 14.20
CA PRO A 314 -9.61 -14.30 14.74
C PRO A 314 -9.05 -13.13 15.58
N THR A 315 -7.83 -13.23 16.11
CA THR A 315 -7.15 -12.15 16.83
C THR A 315 -6.67 -11.03 15.90
N ILE A 316 -6.40 -11.32 14.63
CA ILE A 316 -6.03 -10.33 13.61
C ILE A 316 -7.27 -9.61 13.07
N LEU A 317 -8.42 -10.25 13.09
CA LEU A 317 -9.66 -9.66 12.62
C LEU A 317 -9.97 -8.31 13.28
N GLY A 318 -9.70 -8.19 14.59
CA GLY A 318 -9.91 -6.95 15.33
C GLY A 318 -9.11 -5.76 14.77
N GLU A 319 -7.88 -6.00 14.34
CA GLU A 319 -7.03 -4.99 13.69
C GLU A 319 -7.61 -4.59 12.33
N TRP A 320 -8.03 -5.54 11.53
CA TRP A 320 -8.64 -5.28 10.22
C TRP A 320 -9.92 -4.47 10.36
N LEU A 321 -10.81 -4.85 11.27
CA LEU A 321 -12.06 -4.12 11.51
C LEU A 321 -11.82 -2.71 12.06
N ALA A 322 -10.79 -2.50 12.90
CA ALA A 322 -10.39 -1.18 13.37
C ALA A 322 -9.98 -0.26 12.20
N ARG A 323 -9.18 -0.78 11.30
CA ARG A 323 -8.72 -0.08 10.09
C ARG A 323 -9.88 0.21 9.14
N PHE A 324 -10.74 -0.79 8.86
CA PHE A 324 -11.89 -0.62 8.00
C PHE A 324 -12.90 0.37 8.56
N SER A 325 -13.06 0.46 9.88
CA SER A 325 -14.05 1.33 10.52
C SER A 325 -13.86 2.80 10.17
N THR A 326 -12.61 3.28 10.04
CA THR A 326 -12.32 4.65 9.63
C THR A 326 -12.71 4.89 8.15
N ALA A 327 -12.38 3.94 7.28
CA ALA A 327 -12.71 4.02 5.86
C ALA A 327 -14.23 4.00 5.63
N ILE A 328 -14.93 3.07 6.27
CA ILE A 328 -16.39 2.93 6.14
C ILE A 328 -17.13 4.15 6.68
N ARG A 329 -16.72 4.69 7.84
CA ARG A 329 -17.32 5.90 8.38
C ARG A 329 -17.19 7.12 7.47
N SER A 330 -16.13 7.19 6.66
CA SER A 330 -15.95 8.28 5.70
C SER A 330 -16.94 8.24 4.53
N VAL A 331 -17.55 7.08 4.28
CA VAL A 331 -18.55 6.85 3.22
C VAL A 331 -19.96 6.77 3.81
N PHE A 332 -20.11 6.15 4.96
CA PHE A 332 -21.37 5.98 5.70
C PHE A 332 -21.26 6.66 7.08
N PRO A 333 -21.58 7.97 7.19
CA PRO A 333 -21.37 8.74 8.43
C PRO A 333 -22.14 8.22 9.66
N GLU A 334 -23.21 7.46 9.45
CA GLU A 334 -23.99 6.82 10.52
C GLU A 334 -23.28 5.61 11.17
N PHE A 335 -22.31 5.00 10.47
CA PHE A 335 -21.53 3.89 11.01
C PHE A 335 -20.73 4.32 12.23
N GLN A 336 -20.73 3.46 13.25
CA GLN A 336 -19.91 3.61 14.44
C GLN A 336 -18.95 2.42 14.58
N ALA A 337 -17.73 2.65 14.99
CA ALA A 337 -16.77 1.57 15.23
C ALA A 337 -17.29 0.52 16.26
N SER A 338 -18.16 0.93 17.17
CA SER A 338 -18.87 0.05 18.12
C SER A 338 -19.88 -0.91 17.46
N ASP A 339 -20.20 -0.71 16.17
CA ASP A 339 -21.04 -1.66 15.43
C ASP A 339 -20.27 -2.98 15.18
N TRP A 340 -18.94 -2.90 15.11
CA TRP A 340 -18.07 -4.04 14.83
C TRP A 340 -17.12 -4.40 15.95
N LEU A 341 -16.71 -3.42 16.75
CA LEU A 341 -15.69 -3.58 17.77
C LEU A 341 -16.29 -3.58 19.17
N THR A 342 -15.65 -4.31 20.07
CA THR A 342 -15.91 -4.21 21.51
C THR A 342 -15.52 -2.82 22.01
N GLU A 343 -15.95 -2.46 23.23
CA GLU A 343 -15.54 -1.19 23.85
C GLU A 343 -14.01 -1.06 23.92
N GLN A 344 -13.30 -2.14 24.26
CA GLN A 344 -11.84 -2.17 24.24
C GLN A 344 -11.28 -1.95 22.84
N GLY A 345 -11.87 -2.58 21.80
CA GLY A 345 -11.47 -2.38 20.41
C GLY A 345 -11.62 -0.94 19.94
N VAL A 346 -12.73 -0.29 20.30
CA VAL A 346 -12.94 1.14 20.03
C VAL A 346 -11.90 2.00 20.72
N ASN A 347 -11.61 1.72 22.02
CA ASN A 347 -10.63 2.47 22.78
C ASN A 347 -9.21 2.33 22.20
N PHE A 348 -8.83 1.14 21.75
CA PHE A 348 -7.53 0.90 21.12
C PHE A 348 -7.42 1.56 19.75
N THR A 349 -8.48 1.52 18.94
CA THR A 349 -8.54 2.23 17.66
C THR A 349 -8.35 3.75 17.85
N ASN A 350 -9.05 4.32 18.83
CA ASN A 350 -8.92 5.74 19.15
C ASN A 350 -7.51 6.08 19.65
N ALA A 351 -6.92 5.20 20.49
CA ALA A 351 -5.55 5.39 20.96
C ALA A 351 -4.54 5.37 19.81
N ASN A 352 -4.67 4.45 18.86
CA ASN A 352 -3.82 4.44 17.66
C ASN A 352 -3.92 5.74 16.88
N GLN A 353 -5.13 6.27 16.67
CA GLN A 353 -5.33 7.54 15.97
C GLN A 353 -4.73 8.72 16.73
N GLU A 354 -4.91 8.79 18.05
CA GLU A 354 -4.31 9.84 18.88
C GLU A 354 -2.78 9.78 18.91
N LEU A 355 -2.20 8.58 18.94
CA LEU A 355 -0.75 8.34 18.87
C LEU A 355 -0.20 8.63 17.45
N GLN A 356 -1.05 8.74 16.46
CA GLN A 356 -0.68 8.75 15.04
C GLN A 356 0.14 7.52 14.65
N GLY A 357 -0.22 6.38 15.25
CA GLY A 357 0.45 5.10 15.04
C GLY A 357 0.20 4.56 13.63
N CYS A 358 1.22 3.90 13.11
CA CYS A 358 1.18 3.22 11.82
C CYS A 358 1.04 1.70 12.01
N GLN A 359 1.57 0.92 11.09
CA GLN A 359 1.39 -0.53 11.08
C GLN A 359 1.96 -1.20 12.36
N SER A 360 3.14 -0.77 12.83
CA SER A 360 3.79 -1.38 13.99
C SER A 360 3.03 -1.11 15.29
N VAL A 361 2.63 0.14 15.50
CA VAL A 361 1.83 0.55 16.67
C VAL A 361 0.47 -0.14 16.67
N ALA A 362 -0.19 -0.20 15.50
CA ALA A 362 -1.48 -0.85 15.37
C ALA A 362 -1.41 -2.34 15.72
N LEU A 363 -0.41 -3.05 15.22
CA LEU A 363 -0.21 -4.46 15.53
C LEU A 363 0.00 -4.68 17.03
N GLU A 364 0.85 -3.88 17.68
CA GLU A 364 1.11 -4.01 19.12
C GLU A 364 -0.09 -3.68 19.99
N LEU A 365 -0.92 -2.72 19.59
CA LEU A 365 -2.14 -2.38 20.32
C LEU A 365 -3.21 -3.46 20.22
N ILE A 366 -3.31 -4.15 19.10
CA ILE A 366 -4.53 -4.88 18.73
C ILE A 366 -4.31 -6.38 18.67
N VAL A 367 -3.12 -6.84 18.24
CA VAL A 367 -2.82 -8.27 18.13
C VAL A 367 -2.83 -8.97 19.48
N GLY A 368 -3.47 -10.13 19.53
CA GLY A 368 -3.60 -10.93 20.75
C GLY A 368 -4.89 -10.69 21.54
N TYR A 369 -5.70 -9.69 21.16
CA TYR A 369 -7.00 -9.42 21.76
C TYR A 369 -8.15 -9.81 20.83
N ASN A 370 -9.21 -10.35 21.42
CA ASN A 370 -10.48 -10.49 20.68
C ASN A 370 -11.25 -9.17 20.77
N LEU A 371 -11.01 -8.29 19.83
CA LEU A 371 -11.58 -6.93 19.79
C LEU A 371 -12.82 -6.83 18.94
N SER A 372 -13.14 -7.86 18.14
CA SER A 372 -14.35 -7.91 17.32
C SER A 372 -15.57 -8.34 18.11
N ARG A 373 -16.71 -7.78 17.79
CA ARG A 373 -18.00 -8.26 18.28
C ARG A 373 -18.35 -9.57 17.57
N PRO A 374 -19.08 -10.49 18.22
CA PRO A 374 -19.50 -11.74 17.58
C PRO A 374 -20.42 -11.53 16.35
N ASP A 375 -21.19 -10.44 16.37
CA ASP A 375 -22.20 -10.04 15.38
C ASP A 375 -21.72 -8.95 14.39
N TRP A 376 -20.42 -8.73 14.29
CA TRP A 376 -19.85 -7.65 13.46
C TRP A 376 -20.26 -7.75 11.99
N ASN A 377 -20.41 -8.95 11.45
CA ASN A 377 -20.77 -9.22 10.06
C ASN A 377 -22.28 -9.27 9.78
N GLU A 378 -23.11 -9.02 10.79
CA GLU A 378 -24.57 -8.91 10.61
C GLU A 378 -25.00 -7.51 10.13
N THR A 379 -24.06 -6.56 10.07
CA THR A 379 -24.30 -5.20 9.57
C THR A 379 -24.15 -5.14 8.05
N TRP A 380 -24.91 -4.27 7.39
CA TRP A 380 -24.89 -4.12 5.93
C TRP A 380 -23.71 -3.30 5.39
N TYR A 381 -22.99 -2.60 6.26
CA TYR A 381 -21.98 -1.61 5.85
C TYR A 381 -20.82 -2.20 5.06
N LEU A 382 -20.31 -3.36 5.48
CA LEU A 382 -19.18 -3.99 4.83
C LEU A 382 -19.51 -4.44 3.41
N ASP A 383 -20.69 -5.06 3.22
CA ASP A 383 -21.16 -5.48 1.91
C ASP A 383 -21.45 -4.30 0.99
N ALA A 384 -22.04 -3.21 1.53
CA ALA A 384 -22.27 -1.99 0.77
C ALA A 384 -20.97 -1.31 0.35
N TYR A 385 -19.98 -1.27 1.26
CA TYR A 385 -18.65 -0.74 0.93
C TYR A 385 -17.96 -1.59 -0.13
N ASP A 386 -17.99 -2.91 0.00
CA ASP A 386 -17.43 -3.84 -0.98
C ASP A 386 -18.08 -3.69 -2.37
N GLY A 387 -19.40 -3.49 -2.41
CA GLY A 387 -20.12 -3.20 -3.65
C GLY A 387 -19.58 -1.96 -4.41
N LEU A 388 -19.00 -0.99 -3.68
CA LEU A 388 -18.37 0.22 -4.25
C LEU A 388 -16.88 0.02 -4.55
N THR A 389 -16.20 -0.90 -3.85
CA THR A 389 -14.74 -0.91 -3.77
C THR A 389 -14.07 -2.17 -4.31
N ARG A 390 -14.80 -3.28 -4.39
CA ARG A 390 -14.29 -4.59 -4.87
C ARG A 390 -13.70 -4.46 -6.27
N SER A 391 -12.53 -5.06 -6.49
CA SER A 391 -11.94 -5.29 -7.81
C SER A 391 -12.15 -6.72 -8.29
N GLY A 392 -12.16 -6.92 -9.61
CA GLY A 392 -12.40 -8.20 -10.25
C GLY A 392 -13.85 -8.40 -10.72
N GLY A 393 -14.05 -9.26 -11.72
CA GLY A 393 -15.36 -9.50 -12.34
C GLY A 393 -15.94 -8.33 -13.13
N LYS A 394 -15.11 -7.35 -13.47
CA LYS A 394 -15.48 -6.11 -14.18
C LYS A 394 -14.56 -5.86 -15.37
N ALA A 395 -15.00 -4.99 -16.29
CA ALA A 395 -14.15 -4.53 -17.39
C ALA A 395 -12.94 -3.75 -16.85
N PHE A 396 -11.78 -3.98 -17.46
CA PHE A 396 -10.55 -3.25 -17.19
C PHE A 396 -9.85 -2.87 -18.50
N ALA A 397 -9.05 -1.81 -18.47
CA ALA A 397 -8.29 -1.34 -19.60
C ALA A 397 -6.91 -2.00 -19.68
N GLY A 398 -6.41 -2.14 -20.89
CA GLY A 398 -5.06 -2.60 -21.19
C GLY A 398 -4.78 -4.05 -20.79
N PRO A 399 -3.55 -4.52 -20.99
CA PRO A 399 -3.12 -5.79 -20.43
C PRO A 399 -2.85 -5.69 -18.94
N MET A 400 -3.11 -6.79 -18.23
CA MET A 400 -2.87 -6.91 -16.79
C MET A 400 -2.05 -8.16 -16.48
N LEU A 401 -1.04 -7.99 -15.61
CA LEU A 401 -0.30 -9.09 -14.98
C LEU A 401 -0.67 -9.13 -13.49
N VAL A 402 -1.21 -10.25 -13.03
CA VAL A 402 -1.46 -10.50 -11.61
C VAL A 402 -0.37 -11.44 -11.10
N LEU A 403 0.31 -11.06 -10.02
CA LEU A 403 1.31 -11.88 -9.33
C LEU A 403 0.72 -12.40 -8.03
N GLN A 404 0.92 -13.68 -7.70
CA GLN A 404 0.42 -14.27 -6.46
C GLN A 404 1.39 -15.29 -5.88
N GLY A 405 1.75 -15.11 -4.62
CA GLY A 405 2.44 -16.13 -3.85
C GLY A 405 1.48 -17.23 -3.40
N MET A 406 1.83 -18.50 -3.62
CA MET A 406 0.94 -19.60 -3.24
C MET A 406 0.90 -19.87 -1.74
N ALA A 407 1.90 -19.40 -1.00
CA ALA A 407 1.97 -19.44 0.46
C ALA A 407 1.61 -18.08 1.11
N ASP A 408 0.93 -17.20 0.37
CA ASP A 408 0.50 -15.90 0.88
C ASP A 408 -0.53 -16.05 2.01
N GLY A 409 -0.15 -15.61 3.21
CA GLY A 409 -0.99 -15.65 4.41
C GLY A 409 -1.78 -14.36 4.66
N SER A 410 -1.44 -13.26 3.97
CA SER A 410 -2.10 -11.96 4.14
C SER A 410 -3.23 -11.76 3.15
N VAL A 411 -2.99 -12.06 1.87
CA VAL A 411 -4.00 -12.07 0.81
C VAL A 411 -4.00 -13.47 0.18
N PRO A 412 -4.84 -14.37 0.68
CA PRO A 412 -4.76 -15.80 0.35
C PRO A 412 -5.01 -16.11 -1.12
N LEU A 413 -4.23 -17.04 -1.66
CA LEU A 413 -4.35 -17.52 -3.04
C LEU A 413 -5.81 -17.78 -3.50
N PRO A 414 -6.68 -18.47 -2.73
CA PRO A 414 -8.05 -18.72 -3.18
C PRO A 414 -8.86 -17.46 -3.46
N LEU A 415 -8.63 -16.38 -2.71
CA LEU A 415 -9.38 -15.12 -2.86
C LEU A 415 -8.96 -14.37 -4.14
N VAL A 416 -7.64 -14.32 -4.41
CA VAL A 416 -7.12 -13.72 -5.65
C VAL A 416 -7.53 -14.56 -6.85
N THR A 417 -7.42 -15.88 -6.76
CA THR A 417 -7.84 -16.79 -7.83
C THR A 417 -9.34 -16.61 -8.16
N ALA A 418 -10.21 -16.49 -7.15
CA ALA A 418 -11.63 -16.24 -7.37
C ALA A 418 -11.88 -14.92 -8.12
N SER A 419 -11.13 -13.86 -7.81
CA SER A 419 -11.25 -12.57 -8.51
C SER A 419 -10.74 -12.64 -9.95
N VAL A 420 -9.65 -13.37 -10.19
CA VAL A 420 -9.12 -13.63 -11.54
C VAL A 420 -10.12 -14.44 -12.35
N ASP A 421 -10.61 -15.55 -11.80
CA ASP A 421 -11.54 -16.45 -12.50
C ASP A 421 -12.87 -15.74 -12.81
N ALA A 422 -13.41 -14.93 -11.89
CA ALA A 422 -14.58 -14.11 -12.12
C ALA A 422 -14.36 -13.11 -13.27
N THR A 423 -13.19 -12.50 -13.32
CA THR A 423 -12.82 -11.56 -14.42
C THR A 423 -12.71 -12.30 -15.74
N CYS A 424 -12.05 -13.45 -15.76
CA CYS A 424 -11.91 -14.28 -16.96
C CYS A 424 -13.23 -14.82 -17.47
N ALA A 425 -14.15 -15.16 -16.57
CA ALA A 425 -15.49 -15.64 -16.95
C ALA A 425 -16.33 -14.54 -17.64
N VAL A 426 -16.21 -13.29 -17.18
CA VAL A 426 -16.93 -12.15 -17.75
C VAL A 426 -16.24 -11.61 -19.00
N LEU A 427 -14.90 -11.68 -19.06
CA LEU A 427 -14.07 -11.11 -20.10
C LEU A 427 -13.10 -12.17 -20.67
N PRO A 428 -13.61 -13.21 -21.38
CA PRO A 428 -12.76 -14.32 -21.84
C PRO A 428 -11.66 -13.93 -22.83
N ASP A 429 -11.83 -12.82 -23.54
CA ASP A 429 -10.85 -12.28 -24.49
C ASP A 429 -9.91 -11.21 -23.86
N SER A 430 -9.98 -10.98 -22.56
CA SER A 430 -9.11 -10.01 -21.88
C SER A 430 -7.65 -10.44 -21.95
N GLN A 431 -6.75 -9.46 -21.94
CA GLN A 431 -5.31 -9.69 -21.89
C GLN A 431 -4.86 -9.76 -20.42
N LEU A 432 -5.22 -10.85 -19.72
CA LEU A 432 -4.89 -11.09 -18.31
C LEU A 432 -3.91 -12.25 -18.19
N GLU A 433 -2.77 -11.99 -17.56
CA GLU A 433 -1.79 -13.01 -17.18
C GLU A 433 -1.80 -13.17 -15.65
N TYR A 434 -2.00 -14.39 -15.17
CA TYR A 434 -1.96 -14.75 -13.76
C TYR A 434 -0.74 -15.60 -13.48
N ALA A 435 0.25 -15.02 -12.80
CA ALA A 435 1.53 -15.65 -12.46
C ALA A 435 1.53 -16.05 -10.98
N MET A 436 1.56 -17.36 -10.72
CA MET A 436 1.59 -17.94 -9.37
C MET A 436 2.99 -18.46 -9.06
N PHE A 437 3.44 -18.25 -7.82
CA PHE A 437 4.79 -18.62 -7.37
C PHE A 437 4.70 -19.62 -6.21
N ASP A 438 5.19 -20.83 -6.44
CA ASP A 438 5.10 -21.93 -5.50
C ASP A 438 5.95 -21.69 -4.24
N GLY A 439 5.33 -21.90 -3.06
CA GLY A 439 5.98 -21.73 -1.75
C GLY A 439 6.31 -20.29 -1.35
N VAL A 440 5.89 -19.29 -2.13
CA VAL A 440 6.23 -17.90 -1.90
C VAL A 440 5.12 -17.19 -1.11
N GLY A 441 5.51 -16.40 -0.10
CA GLY A 441 4.62 -15.60 0.75
C GLY A 441 4.24 -14.26 0.13
N HIS A 442 3.59 -13.40 0.96
CA HIS A 442 2.97 -12.15 0.55
C HIS A 442 3.94 -11.16 -0.11
N VAL A 443 4.93 -10.66 0.63
CA VAL A 443 5.92 -9.71 0.10
C VAL A 443 7.00 -10.39 -0.73
N PRO A 444 7.47 -11.59 -0.38
CA PRO A 444 8.46 -12.32 -1.19
C PRO A 444 8.07 -12.54 -2.64
N VAL A 445 6.77 -12.48 -3.01
CA VAL A 445 6.32 -12.57 -4.40
C VAL A 445 6.92 -11.48 -5.29
N LEU A 446 7.18 -10.30 -4.76
CA LEU A 446 7.82 -9.20 -5.49
C LEU A 446 9.28 -9.51 -5.84
N TYR A 447 9.98 -10.21 -4.96
CA TYR A 447 11.37 -10.64 -5.20
C TYR A 447 11.43 -11.87 -6.11
N ALA A 448 10.65 -12.91 -5.81
CA ALA A 448 10.61 -14.13 -6.61
C ALA A 448 10.13 -13.86 -8.04
N GLY A 449 9.15 -12.98 -8.19
CA GLY A 449 8.59 -12.55 -9.47
C GLY A 449 9.33 -11.41 -10.15
N GLN A 450 10.44 -10.89 -9.59
CA GLN A 450 11.07 -9.64 -10.03
C GLN A 450 11.42 -9.64 -11.52
N GLN A 451 12.01 -10.72 -12.02
CA GLN A 451 12.33 -10.84 -13.44
C GLN A 451 11.05 -10.83 -14.30
N VAL A 452 10.00 -11.52 -13.86
CA VAL A 452 8.74 -11.63 -14.60
C VAL A 452 8.08 -10.26 -14.76
N TRP A 453 7.90 -9.52 -13.68
CA TRP A 453 7.23 -8.22 -13.76
C TRP A 453 8.09 -7.12 -14.40
N LEU A 454 9.43 -7.14 -14.21
CA LEU A 454 10.32 -6.20 -14.90
C LEU A 454 10.32 -6.41 -16.43
N ASP A 455 10.39 -7.64 -16.88
CA ASP A 455 10.36 -7.97 -18.31
C ASP A 455 8.99 -7.65 -18.91
N TRP A 456 7.91 -7.92 -18.18
CA TRP A 456 6.57 -7.57 -18.60
C TRP A 456 6.41 -6.04 -18.74
N ILE A 457 6.81 -5.24 -17.76
CA ILE A 457 6.80 -3.77 -17.83
C ILE A 457 7.63 -3.27 -19.02
N ALA A 458 8.86 -3.77 -19.18
CA ALA A 458 9.70 -3.41 -20.32
C ALA A 458 9.04 -3.75 -21.66
N GLY A 459 8.32 -4.87 -21.72
CA GLY A 459 7.52 -5.27 -22.88
C GLY A 459 6.43 -4.25 -23.22
N ARG A 460 5.75 -3.69 -22.21
CA ARG A 460 4.73 -2.64 -22.43
C ARG A 460 5.34 -1.41 -23.10
N PHE A 461 6.44 -0.90 -22.57
CA PHE A 461 7.14 0.24 -23.18
C PHE A 461 7.74 -0.05 -24.57
N LYS A 462 7.99 -1.31 -24.90
CA LYS A 462 8.44 -1.73 -26.24
C LYS A 462 7.30 -1.98 -27.21
N GLY A 463 6.04 -1.88 -26.78
CA GLY A 463 4.87 -2.20 -27.60
C GLY A 463 4.72 -3.69 -27.90
N VAL A 464 5.30 -4.59 -27.09
CA VAL A 464 5.11 -6.03 -27.24
C VAL A 464 3.64 -6.38 -26.96
N GLU A 465 2.98 -7.05 -27.85
CA GLU A 465 1.60 -7.48 -27.65
C GLU A 465 1.49 -8.54 -26.57
N VAL A 466 0.44 -8.46 -25.76
CA VAL A 466 0.01 -9.52 -24.84
C VAL A 466 -1.05 -10.35 -25.53
N ALA A 467 -0.96 -11.66 -25.42
CA ALA A 467 -1.95 -12.56 -26.01
C ALA A 467 -3.34 -12.31 -25.39
N LYS A 468 -4.39 -12.42 -26.21
CA LYS A 468 -5.77 -12.40 -25.72
C LYS A 468 -6.08 -13.68 -24.95
N GLY A 469 -7.04 -13.57 -24.04
CA GLY A 469 -7.46 -14.63 -23.14
C GLY A 469 -6.73 -14.58 -21.81
N CYS A 470 -7.27 -15.30 -20.84
CA CYS A 470 -6.67 -15.45 -19.54
C CYS A 470 -5.59 -16.54 -19.55
N LYS A 471 -4.38 -16.19 -19.18
CA LYS A 471 -3.25 -17.10 -19.10
C LYS A 471 -2.84 -17.31 -17.65
N HIS A 472 -2.85 -18.56 -17.19
CA HIS A 472 -2.34 -18.95 -15.89
C HIS A 472 -0.96 -19.57 -16.04
N THR A 473 0.00 -19.13 -15.24
CA THR A 473 1.38 -19.65 -15.27
C THR A 473 1.83 -19.94 -13.84
N LEU A 474 2.31 -21.16 -13.61
CA LEU A 474 2.93 -21.54 -12.34
C LEU A 474 4.45 -21.47 -12.50
N TYR A 475 5.08 -20.77 -11.58
CA TYR A 475 6.53 -20.70 -11.43
C TYR A 475 6.94 -21.51 -10.20
N SER A 476 7.77 -22.50 -10.40
CA SER A 476 8.36 -23.30 -9.31
C SER A 476 9.85 -23.02 -9.18
N PRO A 477 10.41 -23.01 -7.97
CA PRO A 477 11.82 -22.76 -7.75
C PRO A 477 12.67 -23.92 -8.29
N GLN A 478 13.96 -23.63 -8.57
CA GLN A 478 14.91 -24.64 -9.05
C GLN A 478 15.50 -25.50 -7.90
N LEU A 479 15.47 -24.95 -6.68
CA LEU A 479 15.87 -25.62 -5.44
C LEU A 479 14.62 -25.92 -4.61
N ASP A 480 14.77 -26.65 -3.51
CA ASP A 480 13.68 -26.83 -2.56
C ASP A 480 13.22 -25.47 -2.01
N VAL A 481 11.91 -25.28 -1.82
CA VAL A 481 11.35 -24.03 -1.29
C VAL A 481 12.00 -23.63 0.03
N SER A 482 12.34 -24.60 0.88
CA SER A 482 13.02 -24.39 2.17
C SER A 482 14.45 -23.84 2.07
N ASP A 483 15.07 -23.91 0.88
CA ASP A 483 16.41 -23.35 0.66
C ASP A 483 16.40 -21.83 0.44
N PHE A 484 15.21 -21.25 0.22
CA PHE A 484 15.07 -19.81 0.01
C PHE A 484 14.68 -19.09 1.29
N GLN A 485 15.09 -17.81 1.39
CA GLN A 485 14.59 -16.92 2.44
C GLN A 485 13.09 -16.70 2.24
N GLY A 486 12.29 -17.28 3.15
CA GLY A 486 10.82 -17.26 3.07
C GLY A 486 10.17 -16.13 3.84
N ASP A 487 10.93 -15.39 4.67
CA ASP A 487 10.39 -14.34 5.49
C ASP A 487 10.04 -13.10 4.66
N SER A 488 8.92 -12.50 5.00
CA SER A 488 8.45 -11.25 4.41
C SER A 488 9.20 -10.06 5.00
N ARG A 489 10.46 -9.88 4.62
CA ARG A 489 11.25 -8.74 5.08
C ARG A 489 11.33 -7.69 3.99
N TYR A 490 10.84 -6.49 4.28
CA TYR A 490 10.93 -5.35 3.38
C TYR A 490 12.34 -4.76 3.31
N THR A 491 13.14 -4.99 4.33
CA THR A 491 14.53 -4.55 4.38
C THR A 491 15.45 -5.74 4.14
N LEU A 492 16.52 -5.54 3.39
CA LEU A 492 17.59 -6.52 3.24
C LEU A 492 18.54 -6.54 4.46
N GLN A 493 18.20 -5.81 5.52
CA GLN A 493 18.90 -5.81 6.78
C GLN A 493 18.28 -6.86 7.71
N TYR A 494 19.08 -7.36 8.64
CA TYR A 494 18.55 -8.15 9.73
C TYR A 494 17.52 -7.34 10.50
N ALA A 495 16.31 -7.87 10.59
CA ALA A 495 15.26 -7.31 11.41
C ALA A 495 15.17 -8.15 12.69
N GLU A 496 15.37 -7.51 13.83
CA GLU A 496 15.28 -8.14 15.14
C GLU A 496 13.83 -8.31 15.56
N TYR A 497 12.96 -7.45 15.05
CA TYR A 497 11.55 -7.36 15.43
C TYR A 497 10.65 -7.57 14.21
N SER A 498 9.51 -8.25 14.42
CA SER A 498 8.55 -8.56 13.36
C SER A 498 7.99 -7.30 12.70
N TYR A 499 7.73 -6.25 13.47
CA TYR A 499 7.20 -4.99 12.95
C TYR A 499 8.19 -4.18 12.10
N GLU A 500 9.48 -4.47 12.16
CA GLU A 500 10.47 -3.84 11.26
C GLU A 500 10.31 -4.26 9.79
N VAL A 501 9.49 -5.25 9.55
CA VAL A 501 9.28 -5.87 8.23
C VAL A 501 7.81 -5.92 7.81
N ALA A 502 6.94 -5.39 8.65
CA ALA A 502 5.50 -5.35 8.39
C ALA A 502 5.10 -4.27 7.39
#